data_599c58dc071365af03b1fd69fd3dc3fd
#
_entry.id   599c58dc071365af03b1fd69fd3dc3fd
#
_cell.length_a   1.000
_cell.length_b   1.000
_cell.length_c   1.000
_cell.angle_alpha   90.00
_cell.angle_beta   90.00
_cell.angle_gamma   90.00
#
_symmetry.space_group_name_H-M   'P 1'
#
loop_
_entity.id
_entity.type
_entity.pdbx_description
1 polymer ?
#
loop_
_entity_poly.entity_id
_entity_poly.type
_entity_poly.pdbx_seq_one_letter_code
_entity_poly.pdbx_strand_id
1 'polypeptide(L)'
;LLIGEGSLRSKIEKKVVEKGLKNSIIFLTKRNDMEYLYQVMDLFVLPSLYEGLPVSCLEAQVNGLECIVSRTVTDELKKQTIGSIITMLPLEKKVWKQNILSCKIRQTSISQHINNDNYDINLQSCRLHSFYTGKNE
;
A
#
# COMPACT_ATOMS: atom_id res chain seq x y z
N LEU A 1 -8.22 -6.55 6.82
CA LEU A 1 -9.11 -6.22 5.71
C LEU A 1 -8.61 -6.84 4.40
N LEU A 2 -9.54 -7.34 3.56
CA LEU A 2 -9.28 -7.71 2.16
C LEU A 2 -10.19 -6.84 1.29
N ILE A 3 -9.59 -5.94 0.52
CA ILE A 3 -10.31 -4.91 -0.25
C ILE A 3 -10.10 -5.17 -1.73
N GLY A 4 -11.18 -5.26 -2.47
CA GLY A 4 -11.15 -5.45 -3.93
C GLY A 4 -12.17 -6.44 -4.43
N GLU A 5 -12.16 -6.61 -5.74
CA GLU A 5 -13.05 -7.51 -6.48
C GLU A 5 -12.21 -8.39 -7.40
N GLY A 6 -12.72 -9.57 -7.73
CA GLY A 6 -12.05 -10.47 -8.65
C GLY A 6 -12.69 -11.86 -8.66
N SER A 7 -12.41 -12.63 -9.71
CA SER A 7 -12.97 -13.96 -9.94
C SER A 7 -12.62 -14.98 -8.85
N LEU A 8 -11.57 -14.74 -8.09
CA LEU A 8 -11.13 -15.63 -6.99
C LEU A 8 -11.79 -15.33 -5.65
N ARG A 9 -12.60 -14.29 -5.53
CA ARG A 9 -13.21 -13.86 -4.26
C ARG A 9 -13.97 -14.99 -3.56
N SER A 10 -14.89 -15.64 -4.25
CA SER A 10 -15.68 -16.73 -3.69
C SER A 10 -14.83 -17.92 -3.22
N LYS A 11 -13.74 -18.20 -3.93
CA LYS A 11 -12.77 -19.25 -3.53
C LYS A 11 -12.02 -18.85 -2.23
N ILE A 12 -11.69 -17.58 -2.08
CA ILE A 12 -11.00 -17.07 -0.89
C ILE A 12 -11.95 -17.07 0.30
N GLU A 13 -13.20 -16.64 0.12
CA GLU A 13 -14.24 -16.65 1.15
C GLU A 13 -14.50 -18.07 1.70
N LYS A 14 -14.64 -19.07 0.80
CA LYS A 14 -14.73 -20.47 1.21
C LYS A 14 -13.54 -20.92 2.05
N LYS A 15 -12.33 -20.58 1.62
CA LYS A 15 -11.09 -20.90 2.33
C LYS A 15 -11.00 -20.27 3.73
N VAL A 16 -11.55 -19.06 3.89
CA VAL A 16 -11.64 -18.36 5.18
C VAL A 16 -12.58 -19.11 6.12
N VAL A 17 -13.73 -19.57 5.64
CA VAL A 17 -14.68 -20.38 6.42
C VAL A 17 -14.05 -21.72 6.82
N GLU A 18 -13.45 -22.44 5.87
CA GLU A 18 -12.78 -23.73 6.11
C GLU A 18 -11.68 -23.63 7.18
N LYS A 19 -11.03 -22.47 7.29
CA LYS A 19 -9.99 -22.20 8.29
C LYS A 19 -10.53 -21.63 9.62
N GLY A 20 -11.84 -21.44 9.76
CA GLY A 20 -12.45 -20.85 10.95
C GLY A 20 -12.11 -19.36 11.16
N LEU A 21 -11.72 -18.64 10.09
CA LEU A 21 -11.27 -17.25 10.15
C LEU A 21 -12.34 -16.21 9.84
N LYS A 22 -13.62 -16.61 9.77
CA LYS A 22 -14.73 -15.74 9.35
C LYS A 22 -14.83 -14.46 10.21
N ASN A 23 -14.57 -14.55 11.50
CA ASN A 23 -14.64 -13.40 12.42
C ASN A 23 -13.36 -12.55 12.44
N SER A 24 -12.29 -12.99 11.76
CA SER A 24 -11.00 -12.31 11.74
C SER A 24 -10.71 -11.62 10.40
N ILE A 25 -11.53 -11.85 9.39
CA ILE A 25 -11.32 -11.31 8.04
C ILE A 25 -12.57 -10.57 7.58
N ILE A 26 -12.39 -9.31 7.22
CA ILE A 26 -13.43 -8.46 6.65
C ILE A 26 -13.15 -8.28 5.16
N PHE A 27 -14.13 -8.64 4.34
CA PHE A 27 -14.08 -8.44 2.88
C PHE A 27 -14.82 -7.16 2.53
N LEU A 28 -14.15 -6.28 1.82
CA LEU A 28 -14.74 -5.07 1.25
C LEU A 28 -14.66 -5.13 -0.27
N THR A 29 -15.62 -4.53 -0.95
CA THR A 29 -15.58 -4.27 -2.39
C THR A 29 -14.71 -3.05 -2.68
N LYS A 30 -14.68 -2.59 -3.93
CA LYS A 30 -14.05 -1.33 -4.30
C LYS A 30 -14.63 -0.18 -3.47
N ARG A 31 -13.76 0.66 -2.92
CA ARG A 31 -14.11 1.79 -2.04
C ARG A 31 -13.59 3.09 -2.61
N ASN A 32 -14.29 4.19 -2.33
CA ASN A 32 -13.88 5.55 -2.70
C ASN A 32 -13.35 6.34 -1.48
N ASP A 33 -13.38 5.73 -0.30
CA ASP A 33 -12.98 6.31 0.99
C ASP A 33 -11.74 5.62 1.56
N MET A 34 -10.79 5.26 0.69
CA MET A 34 -9.58 4.55 1.07
C MET A 34 -8.71 5.32 2.06
N GLU A 35 -8.70 6.64 1.98
CA GLU A 35 -7.96 7.50 2.91
C GLU A 35 -8.37 7.28 4.37
N TYR A 36 -9.65 7.08 4.66
CA TYR A 36 -10.12 6.77 6.01
C TYR A 36 -9.78 5.35 6.43
N LEU A 37 -9.80 4.40 5.49
CA LEU A 37 -9.43 3.03 5.77
C LEU A 37 -7.94 2.91 6.11
N TYR A 38 -7.06 3.62 5.40
CA TYR A 38 -5.63 3.64 5.72
C TYR A 38 -5.36 4.22 7.13
N GLN A 39 -6.19 5.14 7.62
CA GLN A 39 -6.02 5.72 8.95
C GLN A 39 -6.31 4.73 10.09
N VAL A 40 -7.13 3.72 9.86
CA VAL A 40 -7.50 2.70 10.87
C VAL A 40 -6.71 1.38 10.71
N MET A 41 -5.78 1.31 9.75
CA MET A 41 -4.91 0.17 9.55
C MET A 41 -3.60 0.33 10.34
N ASP A 42 -3.00 -0.79 10.71
CA ASP A 42 -1.67 -0.84 11.34
C ASP A 42 -0.57 -1.17 10.33
N LEU A 43 -0.92 -1.91 9.27
CA LEU A 43 0.04 -2.42 8.29
C LEU A 43 -0.63 -2.56 6.93
N PHE A 44 0.08 -2.16 5.87
CA PHE A 44 -0.30 -2.43 4.50
C PHE A 44 0.47 -3.63 3.95
N VAL A 45 -0.24 -4.59 3.35
CA VAL A 45 0.35 -5.86 2.87
C VAL A 45 -0.04 -6.10 1.41
N LEU A 46 0.95 -6.18 0.51
CA LEU A 46 0.76 -6.38 -0.92
C LEU A 46 1.59 -7.58 -1.45
N PRO A 47 1.08 -8.82 -1.36
CA PRO A 47 1.76 -10.02 -1.83
C PRO A 47 1.53 -10.28 -3.32
N SER A 48 1.65 -9.27 -4.16
CA SER A 48 1.43 -9.37 -5.61
C SER A 48 2.53 -10.18 -6.30
N LEU A 49 2.16 -10.95 -7.31
CA LEU A 49 3.10 -11.65 -8.19
C LEU A 49 3.83 -10.69 -9.11
N TYR A 50 3.14 -9.66 -9.55
CA TYR A 50 3.68 -8.61 -10.41
C TYR A 50 2.90 -7.31 -10.19
N GLU A 51 3.61 -6.20 -10.09
CA GLU A 51 3.06 -4.85 -10.08
C GLU A 51 4.06 -3.91 -10.76
N GLY A 52 3.54 -2.91 -11.48
CA GLY A 52 4.30 -1.72 -11.80
C GLY A 52 4.51 -0.88 -10.52
N LEU A 53 4.21 0.40 -10.56
CA LEU A 53 4.19 1.23 -9.36
C LEU A 53 2.81 1.14 -8.69
N PRO A 54 2.65 0.42 -7.55
CA PRO A 54 1.34 0.23 -6.93
C PRO A 54 0.90 1.50 -6.20
N VAL A 55 -0.06 2.22 -6.78
CA VAL A 55 -0.60 3.47 -6.21
C VAL A 55 -1.14 3.25 -4.79
N SER A 56 -1.80 2.12 -4.53
CA SER A 56 -2.30 1.76 -3.20
C SER A 56 -1.21 1.69 -2.13
N CYS A 57 0.01 1.29 -2.51
CA CYS A 57 1.15 1.29 -1.60
C CYS A 57 1.65 2.72 -1.30
N LEU A 58 1.64 3.60 -2.32
CA LEU A 58 1.98 5.01 -2.13
C LEU A 58 0.95 5.72 -1.23
N GLU A 59 -0.34 5.47 -1.47
CA GLU A 59 -1.42 5.97 -0.62
C GLU A 59 -1.27 5.51 0.83
N ALA A 60 -0.96 4.22 1.06
CA ALA A 60 -0.70 3.69 2.39
C ALA A 60 0.48 4.39 3.07
N GLN A 61 1.58 4.63 2.34
CA GLN A 61 2.74 5.36 2.84
C GLN A 61 2.42 6.80 3.21
N VAL A 62 1.69 7.53 2.36
CA VAL A 62 1.24 8.91 2.65
C VAL A 62 0.42 8.96 3.94
N ASN A 63 -0.33 7.90 4.24
CA ASN A 63 -1.04 7.75 5.50
C ASN A 63 -0.17 7.23 6.65
N GLY A 64 1.15 7.10 6.46
CA GLY A 64 2.11 6.70 7.49
C GLY A 64 2.08 5.21 7.85
N LEU A 65 1.54 4.35 6.96
CA LEU A 65 1.55 2.90 7.17
C LEU A 65 2.91 2.29 6.83
N GLU A 66 3.37 1.39 7.67
CA GLU A 66 4.41 0.45 7.27
C GLU A 66 3.88 -0.45 6.15
N CYS A 67 4.69 -0.71 5.12
CA CYS A 67 4.28 -1.46 3.96
C CYS A 67 5.14 -2.72 3.78
N ILE A 68 4.51 -3.88 3.71
CA ILE A 68 5.17 -5.14 3.31
C ILE A 68 4.69 -5.49 1.91
N VAL A 69 5.61 -5.53 0.96
CA VAL A 69 5.32 -5.82 -0.45
C VAL A 69 6.21 -6.95 -0.97
N SER A 70 5.79 -7.62 -2.05
CA SER A 70 6.63 -8.65 -2.66
C SER A 70 7.80 -8.02 -3.42
N ARG A 71 8.92 -8.76 -3.53
CA ARG A 71 10.09 -8.34 -4.32
C ARG A 71 9.82 -8.26 -5.82
N THR A 72 8.72 -8.83 -6.28
CA THR A 72 8.29 -8.79 -7.67
C THR A 72 7.61 -7.48 -8.06
N VAL A 73 7.38 -6.60 -7.08
CA VAL A 73 7.00 -5.20 -7.31
C VAL A 73 8.23 -4.42 -7.74
N THR A 74 8.04 -3.38 -8.56
CA THR A 74 9.13 -2.57 -9.10
C THR A 74 10.07 -2.01 -8.03
N ASP A 75 11.37 -1.98 -8.30
CA ASP A 75 12.37 -1.32 -7.43
C ASP A 75 12.20 0.21 -7.37
N GLU A 76 11.42 0.79 -8.26
CA GLU A 76 11.07 2.21 -8.23
C GLU A 76 10.35 2.58 -6.92
N LEU A 77 9.55 1.67 -6.38
CA LEU A 77 8.90 1.87 -5.10
C LEU A 77 9.88 2.16 -3.96
N LYS A 78 11.08 1.58 -3.97
CA LYS A 78 12.14 1.87 -2.98
C LYS A 78 12.69 3.28 -3.12
N LYS A 79 12.82 3.78 -4.34
CA LYS A 79 13.32 5.13 -4.63
C LYS A 79 12.33 6.21 -4.20
N GLN A 80 11.07 5.84 -4.16
CA GLN A 80 9.93 6.70 -3.89
C GLN A 80 9.42 6.57 -2.44
N THR A 81 10.27 6.11 -1.50
CA THR A 81 9.86 5.93 -0.10
C THR A 81 9.41 7.25 0.51
N ILE A 82 8.15 7.32 0.87
CA ILE A 82 7.49 8.48 1.43
C ILE A 82 7.39 8.25 2.94
N GLY A 83 8.40 8.67 3.72
CA GLY A 83 8.32 8.75 5.19
C GLY A 83 7.98 7.48 5.98
N SER A 84 7.59 6.39 5.35
CA SER A 84 7.28 5.12 5.98
C SER A 84 8.21 3.99 5.52
N ILE A 85 8.31 2.95 6.33
CA ILE A 85 9.20 1.81 6.05
C ILE A 85 8.55 0.90 5.01
N ILE A 86 9.28 0.61 3.94
CA ILE A 86 8.90 -0.43 2.97
C ILE A 86 9.79 -1.64 3.17
N THR A 87 9.19 -2.78 3.44
CA THR A 87 9.87 -4.07 3.51
C THR A 87 9.50 -4.91 2.29
N MET A 88 10.49 -5.25 1.46
CA MET A 88 10.28 -6.08 0.26
C MET A 88 10.69 -7.52 0.54
N LEU A 89 9.75 -8.46 0.41
CA LEU A 89 9.95 -9.86 0.77
C LEU A 89 9.79 -10.81 -0.44
N PRO A 90 10.51 -11.95 -0.47
CA PRO A 90 10.20 -13.04 -1.38
C PRO A 90 8.81 -13.61 -1.05
N LEU A 91 8.12 -14.19 -2.04
CA LEU A 91 6.77 -14.75 -1.84
C LEU A 91 6.80 -16.10 -1.10
N GLU A 92 7.40 -16.12 0.10
CA GLU A 92 7.52 -17.26 0.98
C GLU A 92 6.67 -17.07 2.23
N LYS A 93 5.68 -17.93 2.45
CA LYS A 93 4.72 -17.83 3.57
C LYS A 93 5.36 -17.68 4.94
N LYS A 94 6.47 -18.37 5.20
CA LYS A 94 7.17 -18.34 6.49
C LYS A 94 7.80 -16.96 6.73
N VAL A 95 8.43 -16.40 5.72
CA VAL A 95 9.06 -15.07 5.77
C VAL A 95 8.00 -13.98 6.00
N TRP A 96 6.90 -14.02 5.26
CA TRP A 96 5.78 -13.07 5.42
C TRP A 96 5.18 -13.16 6.83
N LYS A 97 4.88 -14.38 7.30
CA LYS A 97 4.34 -14.58 8.65
C LYS A 97 5.24 -13.97 9.73
N GLN A 98 6.54 -14.20 9.68
CA GLN A 98 7.49 -13.67 10.66
C GLN A 98 7.51 -12.13 10.64
N ASN A 99 7.59 -11.53 9.46
CA ASN A 99 7.63 -10.07 9.33
C ASN A 99 6.31 -9.42 9.78
N ILE A 100 5.16 -9.95 9.38
CA ILE A 100 3.85 -9.42 9.83
C ILE A 100 3.71 -9.49 11.35
N LEU A 101 4.15 -10.58 11.99
CA LEU A 101 4.07 -10.74 13.44
C LEU A 101 5.06 -9.84 14.21
N SER A 102 6.13 -9.38 13.57
CA SER A 102 7.10 -8.46 14.17
C SER A 102 6.74 -6.98 13.99
N CYS A 103 5.78 -6.67 13.13
CA CYS A 103 5.30 -5.31 12.96
C CYS A 103 4.68 -4.76 14.24
N LYS A 104 5.01 -3.54 14.57
CA LYS A 104 4.43 -2.84 15.73
C LYS A 104 3.05 -2.32 15.36
N ILE A 105 2.09 -2.49 16.27
CA ILE A 105 0.79 -1.83 16.16
C ILE A 105 1.04 -0.32 16.15
N ARG A 106 0.44 0.36 15.20
CA ARG A 106 0.54 1.81 15.05
C ARG A 106 0.00 2.51 16.29
N GLN A 107 0.82 3.28 17.01
CA GLN A 107 0.43 3.93 18.26
C GLN A 107 -0.32 5.26 18.06
N THR A 108 -0.25 5.87 16.89
CA THR A 108 -0.93 7.14 16.59
C THR A 108 -1.30 7.22 15.12
N SER A 109 -2.48 7.78 14.84
CA SER A 109 -2.85 8.22 13.49
C SER A 109 -2.05 9.50 13.16
N ILE A 110 -0.80 9.33 12.76
CA ILE A 110 0.00 10.47 12.31
C ILE A 110 -0.28 10.61 10.82
N SER A 111 -1.20 11.48 10.47
CA SER A 111 -1.12 12.17 9.19
C SER A 111 0.08 13.11 9.26
N GLN A 112 1.30 12.58 9.15
CA GLN A 112 2.39 13.41 8.71
C GLN A 112 2.02 13.82 7.31
N HIS A 113 1.81 15.11 7.09
CA HIS A 113 1.80 15.67 5.75
C HIS A 113 3.20 15.42 5.19
N ILE A 114 3.34 14.30 4.53
CA ILE A 114 4.55 13.95 3.85
C ILE A 114 4.52 14.71 2.54
N ASN A 115 5.12 15.88 2.55
CA ASN A 115 5.40 16.63 1.33
C ASN A 115 6.45 15.86 0.54
N ASN A 116 5.98 14.98 -0.34
CA ASN A 116 6.84 14.43 -1.35
C ASN A 116 6.55 15.17 -2.67
N ASP A 117 7.42 16.05 -3.03
CA ASP A 117 7.34 16.89 -4.23
C ASP A 117 7.11 16.08 -5.51
N ASN A 118 7.50 14.80 -5.54
CA ASN A 118 7.32 13.94 -6.69
C ASN A 118 5.86 13.50 -6.92
N TYR A 119 4.99 13.63 -5.91
CA TYR A 119 3.57 13.27 -5.98
C TYR A 119 2.63 14.46 -5.74
N ASP A 120 3.16 15.67 -5.56
CA ASP A 120 2.36 16.89 -5.55
C ASP A 120 1.94 17.23 -6.97
N ILE A 121 0.63 17.12 -7.25
CA ILE A 121 0.08 17.35 -8.60
C ILE A 121 0.33 18.78 -9.09
N ASN A 122 0.32 19.76 -8.20
CA ASN A 122 0.55 21.15 -8.59
C ASN A 122 2.00 21.34 -8.99
N LEU A 123 2.93 20.82 -8.18
CA LEU A 123 4.35 20.92 -8.48
C LEU A 123 4.73 20.13 -9.76
N GLN A 124 4.15 18.93 -9.95
CA GLN A 124 4.40 18.15 -11.16
C GLN A 124 3.78 18.79 -12.40
N SER A 125 2.61 19.42 -12.30
CA SER A 125 2.01 20.14 -13.41
C SER A 125 2.83 21.38 -13.81
N CYS A 126 3.38 22.10 -12.86
CA CYS A 126 4.32 23.21 -13.12
C CYS A 126 5.58 22.72 -13.84
N ARG A 127 6.21 21.64 -13.34
CA ARG A 127 7.39 21.03 -13.98
C ARG A 127 7.12 20.60 -15.41
N LEU A 128 5.97 19.95 -15.64
CA LEU A 128 5.55 19.52 -16.96
C LEU A 128 5.31 20.72 -17.89
N HIS A 129 4.64 21.75 -17.39
CA HIS A 129 4.43 22.99 -18.14
C HIS A 129 5.74 23.66 -18.54
N SER A 130 6.69 23.81 -17.60
CA SER A 130 8.02 24.36 -17.85
C SER A 130 8.79 23.56 -18.90
N PHE A 131 8.70 22.23 -18.83
CA PHE A 131 9.32 21.33 -19.82
C PHE A 131 8.80 21.60 -21.25
N TYR A 132 7.48 21.73 -21.44
CA TYR A 132 6.87 21.96 -22.75
C TYR A 132 7.01 23.39 -23.26
N THR A 133 7.09 24.38 -22.38
CA THR A 133 7.20 25.81 -22.77
C THR A 133 8.64 26.30 -22.85
N GLY A 134 9.62 25.50 -22.43
CA GLY A 134 11.04 25.90 -22.39
C GLY A 134 11.33 27.04 -21.40
N LYS A 135 10.42 27.33 -20.48
CA LYS A 135 10.60 28.34 -19.43
C LYS A 135 11.08 27.62 -18.17
N ASN A 136 12.37 27.77 -17.86
CA ASN A 136 12.87 27.43 -16.51
C ASN A 136 12.56 28.63 -15.61
N GLU A 137 11.64 28.45 -14.66
CA GLU A 137 11.50 29.32 -13.50
C GLU A 137 12.42 28.86 -12.39
#